data_58b2e936a1c0cd897923e82ac280aff6
#
_entry.id   58b2e936a1c0cd897923e82ac280aff6
#
_cell.length_a   1.000
_cell.length_b   1.000
_cell.length_c   1.000
_cell.angle_alpha   90.00
_cell.angle_beta   90.00
_cell.angle_gamma   90.00
#
_symmetry.space_group_name_H-M   'P 1'
#
loop_
_entity.id
_entity.type
_entity.pdbx_description
1 polymer ?
#
loop_
_entity_poly.entity_id
_entity_poly.type
_entity_poly.pdbx_seq_one_letter_code
_entity_poly.pdbx_strand_id
1 'polypeptide(L)'
;MKTTRRMFAAAVVGALVLTACGDAPEEETPDAVEEPEATDEETEGDPAEEEPTEEPAEQTDFRGCLVTDQGGVDDQSFNQTAWEGMVRAEQELGITADVLESTSEADFEPNIQEFVTQGCDLIVTVGFLLGEATEAAAQANPDQNFAIVDYAYDADYDNLRELVFGTEEAAFLAGYAAAGTTESGIVGTYGGINIPPVTVFMDGFLAGVRYYNQENGTDVQVEGWDGSDGLFTGNFESQDDGRNFTDQLLQAGADIIMPVAGPVGLGTAAAIEDFGSGMIVWVDTDGYESTQYGALMLTSVMKNMDVAVFDSVQAAVDGNWEGGLVVGTLENEGVGLAPFHDFEDTVPQEVRDALDGLRQGIISGEISVDPADYS
;
A
#
# COMPACT_ATOMS: atom_id res chain seq x y z
N MET A 1 20.32 -33.56 -48.07
CA MET A 1 19.34 -34.40 -48.82
C MET A 1 17.97 -33.95 -48.38
N LYS A 2 17.35 -33.26 -49.34
CA LYS A 2 15.98 -33.43 -49.91
C LYS A 2 14.85 -33.36 -48.85
N THR A 3 14.17 -32.19 -48.81
CA THR A 3 12.93 -31.80 -49.52
C THR A 3 11.69 -32.63 -49.04
N THR A 4 10.59 -31.98 -48.60
CA THR A 4 9.54 -31.40 -49.44
C THR A 4 8.47 -30.73 -48.58
N ARG A 5 8.19 -29.45 -48.76
CA ARG A 5 6.99 -28.70 -49.14
C ARG A 5 5.68 -29.49 -49.31
N ARG A 6 4.59 -28.98 -48.73
CA ARG A 6 3.36 -28.64 -49.49
C ARG A 6 2.40 -27.76 -48.68
N MET A 7 2.08 -26.61 -49.27
CA MET A 7 0.93 -25.75 -49.07
C MET A 7 -0.38 -26.46 -49.44
N PHE A 8 -1.49 -26.03 -48.80
CA PHE A 8 -2.76 -25.83 -49.54
C PHE A 8 -3.58 -24.75 -48.85
N ALA A 9 -3.92 -23.73 -49.59
CA ALA A 9 -4.90 -22.68 -49.30
C ALA A 9 -6.24 -23.10 -49.97
N ALA A 10 -7.35 -22.75 -49.35
CA ALA A 10 -8.61 -22.53 -50.06
C ALA A 10 -9.53 -21.61 -49.26
N ALA A 11 -9.84 -20.48 -49.84
CA ALA A 11 -10.88 -19.54 -49.46
C ALA A 11 -12.22 -19.98 -50.00
N VAL A 12 -13.32 -19.72 -49.27
CA VAL A 12 -14.65 -19.56 -49.86
C VAL A 12 -15.40 -18.42 -49.19
N VAL A 13 -15.76 -17.45 -50.01
CA VAL A 13 -16.63 -16.31 -49.81
C VAL A 13 -18.09 -16.77 -49.94
N GLY A 14 -19.00 -16.26 -49.11
CA GLY A 14 -20.44 -16.45 -49.26
C GLY A 14 -21.22 -15.32 -48.59
N ALA A 15 -21.52 -14.28 -49.36
CA ALA A 15 -22.48 -13.24 -49.05
C ALA A 15 -23.91 -13.71 -49.35
N LEU A 16 -24.86 -13.43 -48.45
CA LEU A 16 -26.29 -13.45 -48.78
C LEU A 16 -26.98 -12.30 -48.03
N VAL A 17 -27.44 -11.36 -48.86
CA VAL A 17 -28.35 -10.29 -48.50
C VAL A 17 -29.78 -10.82 -48.68
N LEU A 18 -30.67 -10.62 -47.73
CA LEU A 18 -32.11 -10.64 -47.96
C LEU A 18 -32.80 -9.58 -47.11
N THR A 19 -33.35 -8.63 -47.84
CA THR A 19 -34.30 -7.58 -47.43
C THR A 19 -35.68 -8.20 -47.18
N ALA A 20 -36.35 -7.75 -46.11
CA ALA A 20 -37.82 -7.81 -46.05
C ALA A 20 -38.34 -6.57 -45.32
N CYS A 21 -39.07 -5.76 -46.08
CA CYS A 21 -39.93 -4.67 -45.57
C CYS A 21 -41.15 -5.28 -44.88
N GLY A 22 -41.61 -4.62 -43.81
CA GLY A 22 -42.90 -4.86 -43.18
C GLY A 22 -43.37 -3.59 -42.52
N ASP A 23 -44.58 -3.13 -42.92
CA ASP A 23 -45.24 -1.86 -42.69
C ASP A 23 -45.50 -1.52 -41.20
N ALA A 24 -45.53 -0.22 -40.93
CA ALA A 24 -46.00 0.39 -39.68
C ALA A 24 -47.56 0.42 -39.69
N PRO A 25 -48.23 0.28 -38.55
CA PRO A 25 -49.58 0.72 -38.37
C PRO A 25 -49.66 2.12 -37.73
N GLU A 26 -50.71 2.82 -38.15
CA GLU A 26 -51.07 4.22 -37.95
C GLU A 26 -51.37 4.62 -36.50
N GLU A 27 -51.18 5.89 -36.24
CA GLU A 27 -51.55 6.65 -35.03
C GLU A 27 -53.07 6.61 -34.82
N GLU A 28 -53.52 6.31 -33.62
CA GLU A 28 -54.79 6.75 -33.09
C GLU A 28 -54.56 7.63 -31.86
N THR A 29 -54.94 8.92 -31.94
CA THR A 29 -55.13 9.86 -30.85
C THR A 29 -56.44 9.62 -30.16
N PRO A 30 -56.51 9.58 -28.83
CA PRO A 30 -57.76 9.89 -28.13
C PRO A 30 -57.61 11.17 -27.28
N ASP A 31 -58.66 11.93 -27.45
CA ASP A 31 -59.29 13.01 -26.74
C ASP A 31 -58.77 13.44 -25.36
N ALA A 32 -58.80 14.78 -25.23
CA ALA A 32 -58.66 15.57 -24.04
C ALA A 32 -59.61 15.15 -22.89
N VAL A 33 -59.06 14.98 -21.71
CA VAL A 33 -59.82 14.99 -20.44
C VAL A 33 -59.20 16.01 -19.49
N GLU A 34 -60.09 16.81 -18.92
CA GLU A 34 -59.97 17.98 -18.07
C GLU A 34 -58.92 17.92 -16.94
N GLU A 35 -58.26 19.06 -16.72
CA GLU A 35 -57.51 19.44 -15.51
C GLU A 35 -58.41 19.39 -14.27
N PRO A 36 -57.93 18.94 -13.12
CA PRO A 36 -58.35 19.48 -11.84
C PRO A 36 -57.28 20.40 -11.25
N GLU A 37 -57.79 21.47 -10.66
CA GLU A 37 -57.13 22.63 -10.05
C GLU A 37 -56.01 22.26 -9.06
N ALA A 38 -54.93 23.08 -9.11
CA ALA A 38 -53.84 23.13 -8.16
C ALA A 38 -54.32 23.44 -6.74
N THR A 39 -53.96 22.61 -5.79
CA THR A 39 -53.83 23.03 -4.39
C THR A 39 -52.33 23.15 -4.08
N ASP A 40 -51.92 24.38 -3.80
CA ASP A 40 -50.65 24.72 -3.21
C ASP A 40 -50.52 24.05 -1.84
N GLU A 41 -49.68 23.01 -1.73
CA GLU A 41 -49.05 22.67 -0.48
C GLU A 41 -47.55 23.04 -0.61
N GLU A 42 -47.20 24.11 0.11
CA GLU A 42 -45.82 24.51 0.36
C GLU A 42 -45.14 23.37 1.14
N THR A 43 -44.36 22.55 0.44
CA THR A 43 -43.37 21.68 1.08
C THR A 43 -42.14 22.54 1.30
N GLU A 44 -41.87 22.89 2.56
CA GLU A 44 -40.58 23.41 2.99
C GLU A 44 -39.51 22.40 2.58
N GLY A 45 -38.73 22.74 1.55
CA GLY A 45 -37.53 22.00 1.17
C GLY A 45 -36.47 22.21 2.25
N ASP A 46 -36.07 21.11 2.86
CA ASP A 46 -34.85 21.00 3.66
C ASP A 46 -33.67 21.54 2.79
N PRO A 47 -32.86 22.48 3.29
CA PRO A 47 -31.71 22.95 2.53
C PRO A 47 -30.73 21.75 2.38
N ALA A 48 -30.52 21.33 1.14
CA ALA A 48 -29.41 20.44 0.82
C ALA A 48 -28.14 21.09 1.39
N GLU A 49 -27.45 20.38 2.30
CA GLU A 49 -26.09 20.71 2.68
C GLU A 49 -25.26 20.68 1.38
N GLU A 50 -24.87 21.88 0.92
CA GLU A 50 -23.85 22.00 -0.12
C GLU A 50 -22.56 21.46 0.50
N GLU A 51 -22.08 20.34 0.00
CA GLU A 51 -20.71 19.89 0.26
C GLU A 51 -19.76 21.04 -0.11
N PRO A 52 -18.79 21.39 0.77
CA PRO A 52 -17.84 22.44 0.45
C PRO A 52 -17.05 22.01 -0.79
N THR A 53 -17.27 22.70 -1.90
CA THR A 53 -16.36 22.64 -3.05
C THR A 53 -15.07 23.31 -2.60
N GLU A 54 -14.06 22.52 -2.30
CA GLU A 54 -12.69 23.00 -2.07
C GLU A 54 -12.26 23.73 -3.36
N GLU A 55 -11.97 25.03 -3.23
CA GLU A 55 -11.36 25.77 -4.33
C GLU A 55 -9.96 25.21 -4.56
N PRO A 56 -9.53 24.95 -5.80
CA PRO A 56 -8.17 24.49 -6.09
C PRO A 56 -7.14 25.43 -5.48
N ALA A 57 -6.08 24.90 -4.87
CA ALA A 57 -5.00 25.70 -4.31
C ALA A 57 -4.40 26.64 -5.36
N GLU A 58 -4.01 27.84 -4.96
CA GLU A 58 -3.27 28.76 -5.85
C GLU A 58 -1.92 28.09 -6.24
N GLN A 59 -1.64 28.02 -7.54
CA GLN A 59 -0.38 27.42 -8.02
C GLN A 59 0.83 28.22 -7.51
N THR A 60 1.79 27.49 -6.99
CA THR A 60 3.09 28.00 -6.58
C THR A 60 4.17 27.67 -7.62
N ASP A 61 5.34 28.33 -7.53
CA ASP A 61 6.49 27.96 -8.34
C ASP A 61 7.30 26.78 -7.75
N PHE A 62 6.83 26.19 -6.62
CA PHE A 62 7.49 25.09 -5.91
C PHE A 62 7.34 23.78 -6.69
N ARG A 63 8.45 23.04 -6.83
CA ARG A 63 8.50 21.76 -7.51
C ARG A 63 8.98 20.64 -6.59
N GLY A 64 8.06 19.72 -6.26
CA GLY A 64 8.34 18.48 -5.53
C GLY A 64 8.62 17.34 -6.51
N CYS A 65 9.70 16.60 -6.28
CA CYS A 65 10.13 15.52 -7.16
C CYS A 65 10.33 14.24 -6.35
N LEU A 66 9.92 13.10 -6.90
CA LEU A 66 10.01 11.82 -6.23
C LEU A 66 10.76 10.80 -7.11
N VAL A 67 11.71 10.09 -6.51
CA VAL A 67 12.41 8.97 -7.16
C VAL A 67 12.07 7.68 -6.42
N THR A 68 11.48 6.71 -7.12
CA THR A 68 11.17 5.40 -6.54
C THR A 68 12.36 4.44 -6.64
N ASP A 69 12.35 3.43 -5.78
CA ASP A 69 13.10 2.21 -6.02
C ASP A 69 12.37 1.28 -7.03
N GLN A 70 12.53 -0.04 -6.91
CA GLN A 70 11.89 -1.02 -7.80
C GLN A 70 10.40 -1.17 -7.47
N GLY A 71 9.56 -1.41 -8.46
CA GLY A 71 8.12 -1.67 -8.32
C GLY A 71 7.23 -0.62 -8.98
N GLY A 72 7.72 0.62 -9.13
CA GLY A 72 6.95 1.72 -9.74
C GLY A 72 5.85 2.26 -8.83
N VAL A 73 5.20 3.34 -9.25
CA VAL A 73 4.13 4.01 -8.46
C VAL A 73 2.76 3.32 -8.54
N ASP A 74 2.64 2.25 -9.32
CA ASP A 74 1.41 1.44 -9.44
C ASP A 74 1.49 0.14 -8.61
N ASP A 75 2.38 0.08 -7.61
CA ASP A 75 2.69 -1.13 -6.85
C ASP A 75 1.61 -1.55 -5.84
N GLN A 76 0.58 -0.73 -5.66
CA GLN A 76 -0.55 -0.91 -4.74
C GLN A 76 -0.11 -1.07 -3.26
N SER A 77 1.07 -0.54 -2.93
CA SER A 77 1.71 -0.64 -1.63
C SER A 77 2.69 0.53 -1.41
N PHE A 78 3.98 0.26 -1.33
CA PHE A 78 5.05 1.13 -0.84
C PHE A 78 5.25 2.41 -1.65
N ASN A 79 5.61 2.29 -2.94
CA ASN A 79 5.90 3.46 -3.77
C ASN A 79 4.64 4.27 -4.08
N GLN A 80 3.50 3.58 -4.32
CA GLN A 80 2.23 4.26 -4.53
C GLN A 80 1.86 5.12 -3.34
N THR A 81 1.95 4.60 -2.11
CA THR A 81 1.60 5.35 -0.89
C THR A 81 2.47 6.61 -0.74
N ALA A 82 3.79 6.51 -0.99
CA ALA A 82 4.66 7.68 -0.95
C ALA A 82 4.32 8.71 -2.06
N TRP A 83 3.99 8.23 -3.26
CA TRP A 83 3.59 9.08 -4.38
C TRP A 83 2.24 9.79 -4.11
N GLU A 84 1.30 9.14 -3.47
CA GLU A 84 0.02 9.73 -3.07
C GLU A 84 0.21 10.97 -2.18
N GLY A 85 1.20 10.96 -1.28
CA GLY A 85 1.59 12.14 -0.50
C GLY A 85 2.07 13.32 -1.36
N MET A 86 2.82 13.03 -2.43
CA MET A 86 3.26 14.06 -3.38
C MET A 86 2.09 14.60 -4.23
N VAL A 87 1.20 13.72 -4.69
CA VAL A 87 -0.02 14.09 -5.43
C VAL A 87 -0.96 14.93 -4.56
N ARG A 88 -1.11 14.56 -3.29
CA ARG A 88 -1.86 15.36 -2.32
C ARG A 88 -1.26 16.75 -2.16
N ALA A 89 0.06 16.87 -2.07
CA ALA A 89 0.74 18.17 -2.01
C ALA A 89 0.51 19.01 -3.28
N GLU A 90 0.47 18.39 -4.46
CA GLU A 90 0.09 19.09 -5.69
C GLU A 90 -1.33 19.66 -5.62
N GLN A 91 -2.28 18.88 -5.09
CA GLN A 91 -3.69 19.28 -4.99
C GLN A 91 -3.94 20.35 -3.92
N GLU A 92 -3.35 20.17 -2.72
CA GLU A 92 -3.64 21.01 -1.55
C GLU A 92 -2.71 22.22 -1.43
N LEU A 93 -1.45 22.12 -1.89
CA LEU A 93 -0.43 23.17 -1.76
C LEU A 93 -0.15 23.89 -3.09
N GLY A 94 -0.71 23.41 -4.20
CA GLY A 94 -0.54 24.00 -5.54
C GLY A 94 0.88 23.89 -6.10
N ILE A 95 1.67 22.92 -5.65
CA ILE A 95 3.01 22.64 -6.17
C ILE A 95 2.94 21.95 -7.54
N THR A 96 4.07 21.78 -8.21
CA THR A 96 4.21 20.84 -9.33
C THR A 96 4.85 19.54 -8.82
N ALA A 97 4.23 18.40 -9.08
CA ALA A 97 4.74 17.08 -8.69
C ALA A 97 5.29 16.33 -9.91
N ASP A 98 6.51 15.80 -9.80
CA ASP A 98 7.15 14.98 -10.83
C ASP A 98 7.70 13.68 -10.22
N VAL A 99 7.68 12.59 -11.00
CA VAL A 99 8.22 11.30 -10.56
C VAL A 99 9.16 10.70 -11.61
N LEU A 100 10.22 10.05 -11.13
CA LEU A 100 11.08 9.15 -11.92
C LEU A 100 11.11 7.79 -11.23
N GLU A 101 10.69 6.77 -11.96
CA GLU A 101 10.72 5.39 -11.49
C GLU A 101 12.07 4.75 -11.84
N SER A 102 12.61 3.98 -10.90
CA SER A 102 13.83 3.22 -11.12
C SER A 102 13.51 1.74 -11.35
N THR A 103 14.12 1.15 -12.34
CA THR A 103 13.97 -0.28 -12.65
C THR A 103 15.14 -1.12 -12.11
N SER A 104 16.18 -0.45 -11.68
CA SER A 104 17.39 -1.07 -11.11
C SER A 104 18.19 -0.06 -10.31
N GLU A 105 19.10 -0.54 -9.45
CA GLU A 105 20.02 0.32 -8.70
C GLU A 105 20.87 1.24 -9.59
N ALA A 106 21.09 0.85 -10.85
CA ALA A 106 21.84 1.69 -11.80
C ALA A 106 21.09 2.96 -12.21
N ASP A 107 19.80 3.04 -11.96
CA ASP A 107 18.95 4.19 -12.27
C ASP A 107 18.91 5.23 -11.12
N PHE A 108 19.26 4.84 -9.89
CA PHE A 108 19.11 5.68 -8.69
C PHE A 108 19.87 7.00 -8.78
N GLU A 109 21.20 6.95 -8.92
CA GLU A 109 22.02 8.17 -9.04
C GLU A 109 21.65 9.02 -10.26
N PRO A 110 21.47 8.46 -11.48
CA PRO A 110 20.99 9.22 -12.64
C PRO A 110 19.65 9.92 -12.43
N ASN A 111 18.66 9.26 -11.83
CA ASN A 111 17.33 9.83 -11.60
C ASN A 111 17.38 10.99 -10.59
N ILE A 112 18.10 10.83 -9.48
CA ILE A 112 18.30 11.90 -8.50
C ILE A 112 19.02 13.09 -9.16
N GLN A 113 20.10 12.84 -9.93
CA GLN A 113 20.87 13.90 -10.59
C GLN A 113 20.06 14.63 -11.68
N GLU A 114 19.15 13.94 -12.35
CA GLU A 114 18.24 14.55 -13.31
C GLU A 114 17.34 15.58 -12.60
N PHE A 115 16.76 15.27 -11.46
CA PHE A 115 15.92 16.19 -10.68
C PHE A 115 16.72 17.35 -10.07
N VAL A 116 17.94 17.12 -9.60
CA VAL A 116 18.84 18.20 -9.20
C VAL A 116 19.09 19.16 -10.38
N THR A 117 19.31 18.62 -11.58
CA THR A 117 19.57 19.43 -12.80
C THR A 117 18.32 20.18 -13.25
N GLN A 118 17.14 19.61 -13.08
CA GLN A 118 15.86 20.23 -13.40
C GLN A 118 15.46 21.33 -12.40
N GLY A 119 16.13 21.40 -11.23
CA GLY A 119 15.90 22.41 -10.22
C GLY A 119 14.63 22.16 -9.42
N CYS A 120 14.39 20.91 -8.99
CA CYS A 120 13.37 20.60 -7.99
C CYS A 120 13.69 21.30 -6.66
N ASP A 121 12.69 21.81 -5.95
CA ASP A 121 12.88 22.46 -4.64
C ASP A 121 13.03 21.43 -3.51
N LEU A 122 12.36 20.28 -3.63
CA LEU A 122 12.50 19.12 -2.76
C LEU A 122 12.58 17.85 -3.63
N ILE A 123 13.55 16.97 -3.32
CA ILE A 123 13.67 15.65 -3.92
C ILE A 123 13.41 14.60 -2.84
N VAL A 124 12.37 13.80 -3.00
CA VAL A 124 12.03 12.68 -2.13
C VAL A 124 12.49 11.38 -2.80
N THR A 125 13.31 10.61 -2.13
CA THR A 125 13.70 9.26 -2.56
C THR A 125 12.97 8.22 -1.74
N VAL A 126 12.44 7.19 -2.37
CA VAL A 126 11.58 6.19 -1.73
C VAL A 126 12.25 4.83 -1.76
N GLY A 127 12.65 4.36 -0.59
CA GLY A 127 13.18 3.02 -0.38
C GLY A 127 14.61 2.98 0.15
N PHE A 128 14.86 1.97 0.98
CA PHE A 128 16.14 1.69 1.64
C PHE A 128 17.33 1.60 0.65
N LEU A 129 17.07 1.06 -0.53
CA LEU A 129 18.12 0.85 -1.53
C LEU A 129 18.68 2.16 -2.12
N LEU A 130 17.93 3.27 -2.02
CA LEU A 130 18.38 4.60 -2.46
C LEU A 130 19.29 5.30 -1.44
N GLY A 131 19.53 4.71 -0.25
CA GLY A 131 20.25 5.36 0.84
C GLY A 131 21.60 5.94 0.45
N GLU A 132 22.49 5.14 -0.17
CA GLU A 132 23.83 5.61 -0.57
C GLU A 132 23.76 6.71 -1.66
N ALA A 133 22.86 6.57 -2.64
CA ALA A 133 22.72 7.53 -3.72
C ALA A 133 22.16 8.87 -3.23
N THR A 134 21.20 8.83 -2.30
CA THR A 134 20.61 10.03 -1.69
C THR A 134 21.62 10.78 -0.82
N GLU A 135 22.39 10.05 0.01
CA GLU A 135 23.45 10.66 0.82
C GLU A 135 24.49 11.37 -0.04
N ALA A 136 24.96 10.70 -1.10
CA ALA A 136 25.93 11.27 -2.03
C ALA A 136 25.39 12.54 -2.71
N ALA A 137 24.10 12.54 -3.10
CA ALA A 137 23.45 13.69 -3.71
C ALA A 137 23.29 14.85 -2.69
N ALA A 138 22.87 14.57 -1.46
CA ALA A 138 22.72 15.59 -0.40
C ALA A 138 24.07 16.25 -0.05
N GLN A 139 25.14 15.46 0.05
CA GLN A 139 26.50 15.97 0.30
C GLN A 139 27.03 16.84 -0.85
N ALA A 140 26.72 16.46 -2.09
CA ALA A 140 27.16 17.20 -3.29
C ALA A 140 26.36 18.50 -3.50
N ASN A 141 25.15 18.60 -2.96
CA ASN A 141 24.21 19.71 -3.18
C ASN A 141 23.66 20.23 -1.84
N PRO A 142 24.48 20.91 -1.02
CA PRO A 142 24.11 21.30 0.36
C PRO A 142 22.96 22.33 0.43
N ASP A 143 22.67 23.03 -0.66
CA ASP A 143 21.56 23.99 -0.74
C ASP A 143 20.24 23.36 -1.27
N GLN A 144 20.25 22.07 -1.64
CA GLN A 144 19.11 21.29 -2.13
C GLN A 144 18.51 20.48 -0.97
N ASN A 145 17.18 20.55 -0.80
CA ASN A 145 16.49 19.73 0.18
C ASN A 145 16.21 18.31 -0.37
N PHE A 146 16.46 17.32 0.47
CA PHE A 146 16.17 15.92 0.21
C PHE A 146 15.35 15.32 1.36
N ALA A 147 14.48 14.36 1.03
CA ALA A 147 13.90 13.44 2.00
C ALA A 147 14.12 12.01 1.51
N ILE A 148 14.24 11.07 2.43
CA ILE A 148 14.34 9.65 2.11
C ILE A 148 13.39 8.84 2.98
N VAL A 149 12.68 7.88 2.37
CA VAL A 149 11.80 6.93 3.05
C VAL A 149 12.59 5.65 3.35
N ASP A 150 12.46 5.16 4.60
CA ASP A 150 13.02 3.89 5.08
C ASP A 150 14.55 3.82 5.20
N TYR A 151 15.21 4.95 5.32
CA TYR A 151 16.64 4.95 5.59
C TYR A 151 17.00 6.01 6.64
N ALA A 152 17.91 5.65 7.54
CA ALA A 152 18.50 6.56 8.53
C ALA A 152 20.02 6.54 8.42
N TYR A 153 20.65 7.68 8.62
CA TYR A 153 22.10 7.83 8.54
C TYR A 153 22.72 7.98 9.92
N ASP A 154 23.99 7.58 10.06
CA ASP A 154 24.78 7.82 11.26
C ASP A 154 25.20 9.29 11.44
N ALA A 155 25.14 10.08 10.35
CA ALA A 155 25.53 11.47 10.32
C ALA A 155 24.32 12.40 10.16
N ASP A 156 24.34 13.53 10.83
CA ASP A 156 23.29 14.56 10.70
C ASP A 156 23.51 15.42 9.45
N TYR A 157 22.42 15.63 8.67
CA TYR A 157 22.39 16.49 7.49
C TYR A 157 21.28 17.53 7.62
N ASP A 158 21.61 18.83 7.55
CA ASP A 158 20.62 19.91 7.63
C ASP A 158 19.67 19.92 6.42
N ASN A 159 20.11 19.38 5.29
CA ASN A 159 19.37 19.35 4.01
C ASN A 159 18.76 17.98 3.67
N LEU A 160 18.82 17.01 4.55
CA LEU A 160 18.28 15.65 4.34
C LEU A 160 17.39 15.24 5.50
N ARG A 161 16.12 14.94 5.22
CA ARG A 161 15.14 14.43 6.17
C ARG A 161 15.00 12.92 5.98
N GLU A 162 15.07 12.20 7.09
CA GLU A 162 15.02 10.75 7.16
C GLU A 162 13.64 10.32 7.69
N LEU A 163 12.83 9.69 6.85
CA LEU A 163 11.46 9.27 7.19
C LEU A 163 11.47 7.76 7.46
N VAL A 164 11.53 7.38 8.73
CA VAL A 164 11.52 5.97 9.16
C VAL A 164 10.28 5.66 9.99
N PHE A 165 9.97 4.38 10.13
CA PHE A 165 8.70 3.95 10.72
C PHE A 165 8.93 2.77 11.67
N GLY A 166 8.29 2.83 12.85
CA GLY A 166 8.21 1.73 13.81
C GLY A 166 7.14 0.72 13.41
N THR A 167 7.31 0.11 12.24
CA THR A 167 6.29 -0.80 11.67
C THR A 167 6.11 -2.07 12.49
N GLU A 168 7.10 -2.46 13.31
CA GLU A 168 6.98 -3.55 14.29
C GLU A 168 5.84 -3.33 15.28
N GLU A 169 5.52 -2.07 15.63
CA GLU A 169 4.44 -1.74 16.55
C GLU A 169 3.07 -2.13 15.97
N ALA A 170 2.82 -1.76 14.71
CA ALA A 170 1.56 -2.09 14.03
C ALA A 170 1.52 -3.55 13.57
N ALA A 171 2.66 -4.11 13.15
CA ALA A 171 2.79 -5.52 12.78
C ALA A 171 2.55 -6.45 13.99
N PHE A 172 2.92 -6.03 15.20
CA PHE A 172 2.57 -6.75 16.43
C PHE A 172 1.06 -6.90 16.59
N LEU A 173 0.31 -5.81 16.39
CA LEU A 173 -1.15 -5.84 16.46
C LEU A 173 -1.74 -6.77 15.40
N ALA A 174 -1.19 -6.75 14.18
CA ALA A 174 -1.59 -7.65 13.11
C ALA A 174 -1.28 -9.12 13.42
N GLY A 175 -0.10 -9.41 13.98
CA GLY A 175 0.28 -10.76 14.43
C GLY A 175 -0.62 -11.30 15.52
N TYR A 176 -0.97 -10.46 16.51
CA TYR A 176 -1.93 -10.79 17.56
C TYR A 176 -3.32 -11.11 16.98
N ALA A 177 -3.81 -10.26 16.06
CA ALA A 177 -5.09 -10.47 15.39
C ALA A 177 -5.09 -11.75 14.53
N ALA A 178 -4.02 -12.00 13.78
CA ALA A 178 -3.88 -13.21 12.98
C ALA A 178 -3.86 -14.48 13.85
N ALA A 179 -3.12 -14.46 14.97
CA ALA A 179 -3.06 -15.58 15.89
C ALA A 179 -4.40 -15.89 16.54
N GLY A 180 -5.22 -14.87 16.82
CA GLY A 180 -6.55 -15.03 17.38
C GLY A 180 -7.62 -15.44 16.36
N THR A 181 -7.34 -15.30 15.07
CA THR A 181 -8.29 -15.55 13.98
C THR A 181 -8.00 -16.84 13.20
N THR A 182 -6.76 -17.30 13.17
CA THR A 182 -6.39 -18.53 12.44
C THR A 182 -7.23 -19.73 12.88
N GLU A 183 -7.69 -20.52 11.91
CA GLU A 183 -8.38 -21.79 12.15
C GLU A 183 -7.40 -22.98 12.14
N SER A 184 -6.31 -22.85 11.38
CA SER A 184 -5.30 -23.92 11.25
C SER A 184 -4.31 -23.95 12.43
N GLY A 185 -4.15 -22.83 13.15
CA GLY A 185 -3.11 -22.64 14.15
C GLY A 185 -1.74 -22.37 13.52
N ILE A 186 -1.66 -22.07 12.22
CA ILE A 186 -0.45 -21.74 11.49
C ILE A 186 -0.67 -20.48 10.68
N VAL A 187 0.14 -19.46 10.90
CA VAL A 187 0.19 -18.24 10.09
C VAL A 187 1.54 -18.15 9.37
N GLY A 188 1.64 -17.35 8.33
CA GLY A 188 2.86 -17.27 7.54
C GLY A 188 3.29 -15.83 7.24
N THR A 189 4.58 -15.65 6.99
CA THR A 189 5.12 -14.41 6.45
C THR A 189 6.34 -14.68 5.58
N TYR A 190 6.60 -13.79 4.64
CA TYR A 190 7.84 -13.76 3.87
C TYR A 190 8.17 -12.33 3.46
N GLY A 191 9.43 -12.06 3.17
CA GLY A 191 9.90 -10.75 2.72
C GLY A 191 10.25 -10.70 1.24
N GLY A 192 10.35 -9.51 0.69
CA GLY A 192 10.97 -9.25 -0.60
C GLY A 192 12.49 -9.46 -0.50
N ILE A 193 13.21 -8.46 -0.08
CA ILE A 193 14.67 -8.51 0.17
C ILE A 193 14.91 -8.52 1.68
N ASN A 194 15.95 -9.23 2.13
CA ASN A 194 16.33 -9.25 3.54
C ASN A 194 17.06 -7.94 3.92
N ILE A 195 16.29 -6.92 4.23
CA ILE A 195 16.73 -5.59 4.66
C ILE A 195 15.95 -5.14 5.89
N PRO A 196 16.48 -4.22 6.73
CA PRO A 196 15.84 -3.81 7.97
C PRO A 196 14.37 -3.38 7.84
N PRO A 197 13.95 -2.52 6.89
CA PRO A 197 12.54 -2.10 6.79
C PRO A 197 11.57 -3.21 6.36
N VAL A 198 12.07 -4.37 5.96
CA VAL A 198 11.28 -5.58 5.68
C VAL A 198 11.23 -6.48 6.91
N THR A 199 12.38 -6.78 7.51
CA THR A 199 12.44 -7.70 8.65
C THR A 199 11.72 -7.16 9.87
N VAL A 200 11.68 -5.84 10.07
CA VAL A 200 10.97 -5.21 11.19
C VAL A 200 9.46 -5.49 11.20
N PHE A 201 8.81 -5.58 10.04
CA PHE A 201 7.42 -6.07 9.95
C PHE A 201 7.29 -7.53 10.38
N MET A 202 8.21 -8.38 9.90
CA MET A 202 8.18 -9.82 10.19
C MET A 202 8.47 -10.08 11.68
N ASP A 203 9.34 -9.28 12.30
CA ASP A 203 9.62 -9.33 13.73
C ASP A 203 8.41 -8.94 14.57
N GLY A 204 7.78 -7.81 14.26
CA GLY A 204 6.57 -7.36 14.94
C GLY A 204 5.43 -8.38 14.82
N PHE A 205 5.21 -8.93 13.63
CA PHE A 205 4.20 -9.97 13.40
C PHE A 205 4.47 -11.22 14.25
N LEU A 206 5.70 -11.70 14.25
CA LEU A 206 6.13 -12.83 15.08
C LEU A 206 5.96 -12.56 16.57
N ALA A 207 6.33 -11.34 17.03
CA ALA A 207 6.15 -10.93 18.42
C ALA A 207 4.69 -10.94 18.84
N GLY A 208 3.80 -10.41 17.99
CA GLY A 208 2.36 -10.40 18.24
C GLY A 208 1.76 -11.79 18.36
N VAL A 209 2.16 -12.73 17.49
CA VAL A 209 1.75 -14.14 17.56
C VAL A 209 2.25 -14.80 18.86
N ARG A 210 3.51 -14.61 19.21
CA ARG A 210 4.11 -15.16 20.43
C ARG A 210 3.45 -14.59 21.69
N TYR A 211 3.17 -13.30 21.69
CA TYR A 211 2.44 -12.65 22.79
C TYR A 211 1.03 -13.21 22.94
N TYR A 212 0.28 -13.40 21.83
CA TYR A 212 -1.02 -14.03 21.85
C TYR A 212 -0.96 -15.44 22.48
N ASN A 213 0.01 -16.25 22.09
CA ASN A 213 0.22 -17.58 22.64
C ASN A 213 0.45 -17.55 24.14
N GLN A 214 1.30 -16.62 24.61
CA GLN A 214 1.61 -16.48 26.03
C GLN A 214 0.36 -16.11 26.86
N GLU A 215 -0.42 -15.14 26.38
CA GLU A 215 -1.60 -14.65 27.10
C GLU A 215 -2.76 -15.66 27.10
N ASN A 216 -2.93 -16.43 26.02
CA ASN A 216 -4.05 -17.33 25.81
C ASN A 216 -3.72 -18.83 26.04
N GLY A 217 -2.45 -19.15 26.24
CA GLY A 217 -2.00 -20.56 26.42
C GLY A 217 -2.20 -21.39 25.17
N THR A 218 -2.04 -20.79 23.99
CA THR A 218 -2.10 -21.42 22.66
C THR A 218 -0.69 -21.72 22.13
N ASP A 219 -0.60 -22.30 20.91
CA ASP A 219 0.66 -22.66 20.27
C ASP A 219 0.56 -22.41 18.74
N VAL A 220 0.12 -21.21 18.36
CA VAL A 220 0.06 -20.79 16.95
C VAL A 220 1.47 -20.65 16.42
N GLN A 221 1.73 -21.28 15.28
CA GLN A 221 3.05 -21.29 14.64
C GLN A 221 3.16 -20.20 13.58
N VAL A 222 4.35 -19.62 13.42
CA VAL A 222 4.69 -18.71 12.33
C VAL A 222 5.63 -19.43 11.37
N GLU A 223 5.18 -19.62 10.13
CA GLU A 223 6.01 -20.15 9.05
C GLU A 223 6.64 -19.01 8.25
N GLY A 224 7.89 -19.21 7.83
CA GLY A 224 8.59 -18.27 6.95
C GLY A 224 9.45 -17.23 7.65
N TRP A 225 9.39 -17.10 8.98
CA TRP A 225 10.27 -16.25 9.78
C TRP A 225 10.40 -16.76 11.22
N ASP A 226 11.64 -16.86 11.75
CA ASP A 226 11.90 -17.31 13.12
C ASP A 226 12.44 -16.21 14.07
N GLY A 227 12.64 -14.99 13.53
CA GLY A 227 13.28 -13.85 14.21
C GLY A 227 14.77 -13.67 13.82
N SER A 228 15.29 -14.49 12.93
CA SER A 228 16.68 -14.40 12.46
C SER A 228 16.89 -14.92 11.05
N ASP A 229 16.12 -15.93 10.65
CA ASP A 229 16.19 -16.56 9.32
C ASP A 229 14.78 -16.81 8.77
N GLY A 230 14.62 -16.74 7.47
CA GLY A 230 13.31 -16.88 6.87
C GLY A 230 13.26 -16.86 5.35
N LEU A 231 12.06 -16.68 4.82
CA LEU A 231 11.77 -16.71 3.41
C LEU A 231 11.86 -15.31 2.80
N PHE A 232 12.67 -15.17 1.75
CA PHE A 232 12.79 -13.91 0.98
C PHE A 232 12.80 -14.22 -0.51
N THR A 233 11.99 -13.49 -1.29
CA THR A 233 11.92 -13.65 -2.75
C THR A 233 13.16 -13.12 -3.46
N GLY A 234 13.91 -12.22 -2.83
CA GLY A 234 15.09 -11.57 -3.37
C GLY A 234 14.78 -10.40 -4.31
N ASN A 235 13.52 -9.97 -4.39
CA ASN A 235 13.08 -8.86 -5.25
C ASN A 235 11.76 -8.26 -4.75
N PHE A 236 11.33 -7.13 -5.36
CA PHE A 236 10.05 -6.46 -5.13
C PHE A 236 9.19 -6.34 -6.40
N GLU A 237 9.37 -7.22 -7.38
CA GLU A 237 8.70 -7.11 -8.69
C GLU A 237 7.94 -8.38 -9.09
N SER A 238 8.48 -9.56 -8.78
CA SER A 238 8.00 -10.83 -9.30
C SER A 238 6.78 -11.38 -8.54
N GLN A 239 5.59 -11.17 -9.07
CA GLN A 239 4.36 -11.79 -8.55
C GLN A 239 4.39 -13.32 -8.62
N ASP A 240 5.10 -13.91 -9.59
CA ASP A 240 5.29 -15.36 -9.68
C ASP A 240 6.08 -15.90 -8.47
N ASP A 241 7.07 -15.15 -7.96
CA ASP A 241 7.79 -15.53 -6.75
C ASP A 241 6.88 -15.44 -5.53
N GLY A 242 6.05 -14.39 -5.42
CA GLY A 242 5.04 -14.25 -4.37
C GLY A 242 4.09 -15.44 -4.35
N ARG A 243 3.57 -15.85 -5.52
CA ARG A 243 2.74 -17.05 -5.64
C ARG A 243 3.47 -18.31 -5.15
N ASN A 244 4.71 -18.52 -5.58
CA ASN A 244 5.50 -19.71 -5.21
C ASN A 244 5.72 -19.80 -3.71
N PHE A 245 6.07 -18.69 -3.05
CA PHE A 245 6.27 -18.67 -1.59
C PHE A 245 4.94 -18.85 -0.84
N THR A 246 3.86 -18.26 -1.34
CA THR A 246 2.52 -18.46 -0.79
C THR A 246 2.07 -19.92 -0.90
N ASP A 247 2.27 -20.55 -2.05
CA ASP A 247 1.96 -21.98 -2.22
C ASP A 247 2.74 -22.85 -1.23
N GLN A 248 4.00 -22.51 -0.93
CA GLN A 248 4.80 -23.20 0.09
C GLN A 248 4.19 -23.04 1.49
N LEU A 249 3.80 -21.81 1.87
CA LEU A 249 3.20 -21.52 3.18
C LEU A 249 1.82 -22.19 3.33
N LEU A 250 0.98 -22.15 2.28
CA LEU A 250 -0.32 -22.86 2.26
C LEU A 250 -0.14 -24.38 2.39
N GLN A 251 0.89 -24.97 1.73
CA GLN A 251 1.22 -26.39 1.87
C GLN A 251 1.75 -26.74 3.27
N ALA A 252 2.39 -25.80 3.97
CA ALA A 252 2.77 -25.93 5.37
C ALA A 252 1.57 -25.83 6.33
N GLY A 253 0.42 -25.38 5.83
CA GLY A 253 -0.85 -25.27 6.56
C GLY A 253 -1.20 -23.87 7.01
N ALA A 254 -0.46 -22.84 6.62
CA ALA A 254 -0.78 -21.46 6.94
C ALA A 254 -2.11 -21.06 6.27
N ASP A 255 -2.99 -20.41 7.02
CA ASP A 255 -4.28 -19.89 6.54
C ASP A 255 -4.36 -18.35 6.59
N ILE A 256 -3.38 -17.69 7.20
CA ILE A 256 -3.21 -16.24 7.18
C ILE A 256 -1.77 -15.92 6.83
N ILE A 257 -1.54 -15.11 5.79
CA ILE A 257 -0.20 -14.82 5.27
C ILE A 257 0.03 -13.31 5.19
N MET A 258 1.18 -12.84 5.71
CA MET A 258 1.64 -11.46 5.59
C MET A 258 2.83 -11.38 4.60
N PRO A 259 2.62 -10.97 3.33
CA PRO A 259 3.70 -10.76 2.37
C PRO A 259 4.31 -9.37 2.56
N VAL A 260 5.56 -9.28 3.00
CA VAL A 260 6.27 -8.00 3.17
C VAL A 260 7.15 -7.75 1.94
N ALA A 261 6.51 -7.46 0.81
CA ALA A 261 7.21 -7.51 -0.48
C ALA A 261 6.61 -6.61 -1.57
N GLY A 262 5.84 -5.56 -1.22
CA GLY A 262 5.22 -4.67 -2.20
C GLY A 262 4.37 -5.44 -3.23
N PRO A 263 4.50 -5.14 -4.55
CA PRO A 263 3.68 -5.74 -5.61
C PRO A 263 3.84 -7.27 -5.75
N VAL A 264 4.90 -7.86 -5.21
CA VAL A 264 5.06 -9.33 -5.10
C VAL A 264 3.92 -9.96 -4.30
N GLY A 265 3.37 -9.21 -3.31
CA GLY A 265 2.21 -9.60 -2.51
C GLY A 265 0.93 -9.82 -3.31
N LEU A 266 0.78 -9.22 -4.51
CA LEU A 266 -0.33 -9.52 -5.42
C LEU A 266 -0.29 -10.97 -5.90
N GLY A 267 0.90 -11.57 -5.98
CA GLY A 267 1.09 -13.00 -6.21
C GLY A 267 0.53 -13.86 -5.08
N THR A 268 0.62 -13.39 -3.82
CA THR A 268 -0.02 -14.02 -2.65
C THR A 268 -1.53 -13.99 -2.81
N ALA A 269 -2.10 -12.84 -3.14
CA ALA A 269 -3.54 -12.70 -3.31
C ALA A 269 -4.07 -13.65 -4.39
N ALA A 270 -3.40 -13.70 -5.54
CA ALA A 270 -3.76 -14.62 -6.63
C ALA A 270 -3.61 -16.10 -6.22
N ALA A 271 -2.61 -16.47 -5.41
CA ALA A 271 -2.44 -17.84 -4.93
C ALA A 271 -3.57 -18.25 -3.97
N ILE A 272 -3.93 -17.37 -3.02
CA ILE A 272 -5.00 -17.62 -2.05
C ILE A 272 -6.36 -17.69 -2.75
N GLU A 273 -6.63 -16.82 -3.74
CA GLU A 273 -7.85 -16.87 -4.56
C GLU A 273 -7.98 -18.22 -5.28
N ASP A 274 -6.90 -18.69 -5.94
CA ASP A 274 -6.88 -19.98 -6.63
C ASP A 274 -6.99 -21.18 -5.67
N PHE A 275 -6.40 -21.07 -4.48
CA PHE A 275 -6.49 -22.10 -3.43
C PHE A 275 -7.91 -22.18 -2.83
N GLY A 276 -8.64 -21.07 -2.87
CA GLY A 276 -10.04 -20.96 -2.47
C GLY A 276 -10.28 -20.84 -0.98
N SER A 277 -9.24 -20.63 -0.17
CA SER A 277 -9.33 -20.34 1.27
C SER A 277 -8.03 -19.69 1.75
N GLY A 278 -8.14 -18.87 2.79
CA GLY A 278 -7.03 -18.13 3.41
C GLY A 278 -7.29 -16.63 3.43
N MET A 279 -6.49 -15.92 4.21
CA MET A 279 -6.57 -14.47 4.41
C MET A 279 -5.18 -13.84 4.30
N ILE A 280 -5.16 -12.54 4.07
CA ILE A 280 -3.93 -11.76 3.91
C ILE A 280 -3.89 -10.67 4.97
N VAL A 281 -2.73 -10.47 5.57
CA VAL A 281 -2.36 -9.21 6.22
C VAL A 281 -1.53 -8.42 5.23
N TRP A 282 -2.10 -7.35 4.67
CA TRP A 282 -1.39 -6.51 3.72
C TRP A 282 -0.40 -5.58 4.43
N VAL A 283 0.42 -4.85 3.67
CA VAL A 283 1.43 -3.93 4.22
C VAL A 283 1.40 -2.58 3.52
N ASP A 284 1.91 -1.56 4.20
CA ASP A 284 2.09 -0.17 3.79
C ASP A 284 0.80 0.64 3.70
N THR A 285 -0.20 0.18 2.98
CA THR A 285 -1.50 0.82 2.79
C THR A 285 -2.64 -0.14 3.11
N ASP A 286 -3.89 0.36 3.12
CA ASP A 286 -5.06 -0.52 3.26
C ASP A 286 -5.30 -1.34 1.99
N GLY A 287 -4.89 -2.60 2.01
CA GLY A 287 -5.02 -3.51 0.88
C GLY A 287 -6.46 -3.81 0.47
N TYR A 288 -7.43 -3.57 1.35
CA TYR A 288 -8.86 -3.67 1.02
C TYR A 288 -9.25 -2.60 -0.01
N GLU A 289 -8.76 -1.38 0.18
CA GLU A 289 -9.06 -0.23 -0.69
C GLU A 289 -8.12 -0.17 -1.90
N SER A 290 -6.84 -0.50 -1.72
CA SER A 290 -5.81 -0.29 -2.75
C SER A 290 -5.73 -1.41 -3.78
N THR A 291 -6.26 -2.62 -3.47
CA THR A 291 -6.15 -3.79 -4.36
C THR A 291 -7.51 -4.29 -4.84
N GLN A 292 -7.53 -5.05 -5.94
CA GLN A 292 -8.73 -5.77 -6.38
C GLN A 292 -9.07 -6.99 -5.50
N TYR A 293 -8.23 -7.32 -4.53
CA TYR A 293 -8.34 -8.50 -3.67
C TYR A 293 -8.84 -8.17 -2.26
N GLY A 294 -9.50 -7.03 -2.06
CA GLY A 294 -9.99 -6.56 -0.75
C GLY A 294 -10.71 -7.63 0.06
N ALA A 295 -11.54 -8.46 -0.61
CA ALA A 295 -12.25 -9.57 0.03
C ALA A 295 -11.36 -10.67 0.64
N LEU A 296 -10.05 -10.64 0.42
CA LEU A 296 -9.07 -11.55 1.04
C LEU A 296 -8.29 -10.89 2.17
N MET A 297 -8.43 -9.56 2.35
CA MET A 297 -7.64 -8.79 3.32
C MET A 297 -8.27 -8.88 4.71
N LEU A 298 -7.61 -9.63 5.61
CA LEU A 298 -7.98 -9.65 7.03
C LEU A 298 -7.81 -8.26 7.64
N THR A 299 -6.68 -7.63 7.37
CA THR A 299 -6.29 -6.26 7.76
C THR A 299 -5.02 -5.87 7.02
N SER A 300 -4.49 -4.68 7.31
CA SER A 300 -3.21 -4.22 6.78
C SER A 300 -2.37 -3.56 7.87
N VAL A 301 -1.05 -3.77 7.82
CA VAL A 301 -0.09 -3.00 8.61
C VAL A 301 0.17 -1.69 7.87
N MET A 302 -0.45 -0.62 8.33
CA MET A 302 -0.39 0.70 7.72
C MET A 302 0.94 1.38 8.04
N LYS A 303 1.49 2.05 7.03
CA LYS A 303 2.69 2.86 7.09
C LYS A 303 2.42 4.16 6.33
N ASN A 304 2.09 5.21 7.06
CA ASN A 304 1.51 6.44 6.51
C ASN A 304 2.60 7.32 5.86
N MET A 305 3.22 6.77 4.82
CA MET A 305 4.27 7.46 4.04
C MET A 305 3.72 8.65 3.26
N ASP A 306 2.46 8.59 2.84
CA ASP A 306 1.74 9.69 2.21
C ASP A 306 1.71 10.93 3.11
N VAL A 307 1.40 10.76 4.39
CA VAL A 307 1.43 11.84 5.40
C VAL A 307 2.85 12.36 5.57
N ALA A 308 3.84 11.48 5.74
CA ALA A 308 5.23 11.87 5.97
C ALA A 308 5.84 12.62 4.77
N VAL A 309 5.51 12.21 3.55
CA VAL A 309 5.92 12.90 2.32
C VAL A 309 5.21 14.25 2.19
N PHE A 310 3.89 14.28 2.38
CA PHE A 310 3.11 15.52 2.35
C PHE A 310 3.65 16.55 3.36
N ASP A 311 3.86 16.16 4.61
CA ASP A 311 4.38 17.03 5.68
C ASP A 311 5.78 17.54 5.36
N SER A 312 6.60 16.73 4.66
CA SER A 312 7.94 17.15 4.22
C SER A 312 7.85 18.20 3.13
N VAL A 313 6.95 18.02 2.16
CA VAL A 313 6.68 19.03 1.11
C VAL A 313 6.13 20.32 1.74
N GLN A 314 5.14 20.22 2.62
CA GLN A 314 4.55 21.38 3.28
C GLN A 314 5.59 22.17 4.08
N ALA A 315 6.45 21.48 4.85
CA ALA A 315 7.52 22.15 5.60
C ALA A 315 8.49 22.89 4.68
N ALA A 316 8.79 22.35 3.51
CA ALA A 316 9.66 23.00 2.53
C ALA A 316 8.97 24.20 1.86
N VAL A 317 7.69 24.09 1.48
CA VAL A 317 6.88 25.18 0.93
C VAL A 317 6.75 26.34 1.91
N ASP A 318 6.54 26.05 3.19
CA ASP A 318 6.38 27.04 4.26
C ASP A 318 7.71 27.69 4.68
N GLY A 319 8.85 27.19 4.17
CA GLY A 319 10.18 27.65 4.58
C GLY A 319 10.56 27.23 6.01
N ASN A 320 9.93 26.18 6.52
CA ASN A 320 10.15 25.58 7.84
C ASN A 320 10.91 24.26 7.74
N TRP A 321 11.71 24.09 6.69
CA TRP A 321 12.47 22.87 6.47
C TRP A 321 13.47 22.60 7.61
N GLU A 322 13.43 21.39 8.10
CA GLU A 322 14.41 20.86 9.05
C GLU A 322 14.81 19.45 8.56
N GLY A 323 16.13 19.23 8.41
CA GLY A 323 16.69 17.90 8.17
C GLY A 323 16.65 17.03 9.43
N GLY A 324 17.12 15.78 9.30
CA GLY A 324 17.23 14.83 10.41
C GLY A 324 16.09 13.83 10.48
N LEU A 325 16.11 13.03 11.56
CA LEU A 325 15.27 11.85 11.71
C LEU A 325 13.83 12.19 12.11
N VAL A 326 12.87 11.69 11.34
CA VAL A 326 11.44 11.70 11.66
C VAL A 326 10.97 10.25 11.76
N VAL A 327 10.35 9.88 12.89
CA VAL A 327 9.91 8.50 13.15
C VAL A 327 8.40 8.44 13.20
N GLY A 328 7.77 7.70 12.30
CA GLY A 328 6.36 7.34 12.34
C GLY A 328 6.14 6.18 13.32
N THR A 329 5.23 6.33 14.28
CA THR A 329 4.93 5.35 15.34
C THR A 329 3.42 5.20 15.55
N LEU A 330 2.98 4.25 16.39
CA LEU A 330 1.58 4.18 16.83
C LEU A 330 1.14 5.44 17.61
N GLU A 331 2.07 6.10 18.30
CA GLU A 331 1.77 7.29 19.12
C GLU A 331 1.38 8.49 18.24
N ASN A 332 2.11 8.71 17.14
CA ASN A 332 1.87 9.82 16.21
C ASN A 332 1.10 9.41 14.94
N GLU A 333 0.52 8.22 14.95
CA GLU A 333 -0.26 7.67 13.83
C GLU A 333 0.55 7.51 12.52
N GLY A 334 1.87 7.50 12.60
CA GLY A 334 2.75 7.22 11.46
C GLY A 334 2.70 5.76 11.00
N VAL A 335 2.29 4.85 11.91
CA VAL A 335 1.94 3.46 11.60
C VAL A 335 0.63 3.09 12.28
N GLY A 336 -0.05 2.05 11.79
CA GLY A 336 -1.32 1.63 12.34
C GLY A 336 -1.80 0.29 11.80
N LEU A 337 -2.97 -0.12 12.25
CA LEU A 337 -3.68 -1.30 11.76
C LEU A 337 -4.93 -0.84 11.02
N ALA A 338 -5.14 -1.31 9.78
CA ALA A 338 -6.37 -1.05 9.03
C ALA A 338 -7.57 -1.75 9.68
N PRO A 339 -8.80 -1.29 9.40
CA PRO A 339 -10.01 -2.00 9.79
C PRO A 339 -10.02 -3.44 9.28
N PHE A 340 -10.82 -4.29 9.91
CA PHE A 340 -11.00 -5.68 9.45
C PHE A 340 -12.00 -5.83 8.30
N HIS A 341 -12.66 -4.75 7.89
CA HIS A 341 -13.61 -4.71 6.76
C HIS A 341 -14.57 -5.90 6.75
N ASP A 342 -14.55 -6.71 5.68
CA ASP A 342 -15.42 -7.88 5.52
C ASP A 342 -15.15 -8.99 6.56
N PHE A 343 -14.02 -8.94 7.26
CA PHE A 343 -13.65 -9.90 8.31
C PHE A 343 -13.96 -9.42 9.72
N GLU A 344 -14.61 -8.26 9.91
CA GLU A 344 -14.98 -7.73 11.24
C GLU A 344 -15.71 -8.75 12.12
N ASP A 345 -16.67 -9.51 11.55
CA ASP A 345 -17.40 -10.55 12.26
C ASP A 345 -16.61 -11.88 12.37
N THR A 346 -15.56 -12.07 11.60
CA THR A 346 -14.69 -13.27 11.62
C THR A 346 -13.66 -13.18 12.73
N VAL A 347 -13.09 -11.98 12.94
CA VAL A 347 -12.15 -11.74 14.04
C VAL A 347 -12.90 -11.85 15.37
N PRO A 348 -12.48 -12.73 16.32
CA PRO A 348 -13.15 -12.88 17.61
C PRO A 348 -13.27 -11.56 18.36
N GLN A 349 -14.41 -11.34 19.02
CA GLN A 349 -14.68 -10.10 19.76
C GLN A 349 -13.60 -9.81 20.82
N GLU A 350 -13.15 -10.85 21.53
CA GLU A 350 -12.08 -10.73 22.53
C GLU A 350 -10.76 -10.27 21.95
N VAL A 351 -10.46 -10.61 20.69
CA VAL A 351 -9.27 -10.14 19.98
C VAL A 351 -9.42 -8.65 19.65
N ARG A 352 -10.57 -8.26 19.08
CA ARG A 352 -10.85 -6.85 18.75
C ARG A 352 -10.81 -5.96 19.99
N ASP A 353 -11.43 -6.41 21.09
CA ASP A 353 -11.47 -5.67 22.36
C ASP A 353 -10.07 -5.50 22.99
N ALA A 354 -9.12 -6.40 22.69
CA ALA A 354 -7.76 -6.32 23.22
C ALA A 354 -6.89 -5.28 22.50
N LEU A 355 -7.12 -5.03 21.20
CA LEU A 355 -6.21 -4.24 20.34
C LEU A 355 -5.93 -2.83 20.88
N ASP A 356 -6.95 -2.12 21.37
CA ASP A 356 -6.77 -0.78 21.93
C ASP A 356 -5.86 -0.79 23.18
N GLY A 357 -6.03 -1.81 24.02
CA GLY A 357 -5.18 -2.01 25.20
C GLY A 357 -3.74 -2.35 24.82
N LEU A 358 -3.55 -3.21 23.82
CA LEU A 358 -2.23 -3.56 23.29
C LEU A 358 -1.54 -2.35 22.67
N ARG A 359 -2.25 -1.57 21.85
CA ARG A 359 -1.74 -0.31 21.29
C ARG A 359 -1.22 0.62 22.38
N GLN A 360 -2.00 0.84 23.45
CA GLN A 360 -1.57 1.68 24.56
C GLN A 360 -0.38 1.09 25.33
N GLY A 361 -0.36 -0.23 25.51
CA GLY A 361 0.76 -0.94 26.14
C GLY A 361 2.06 -0.82 25.35
N ILE A 362 2.01 -0.86 24.00
CA ILE A 362 3.17 -0.65 23.12
C ILE A 362 3.64 0.81 23.21
N ILE A 363 2.74 1.77 23.04
CA ILE A 363 3.05 3.21 23.12
C ILE A 363 3.70 3.58 24.47
N SER A 364 3.23 2.99 25.56
CA SER A 364 3.80 3.24 26.90
C SER A 364 5.09 2.46 27.18
N GLY A 365 5.47 1.53 26.32
CA GLY A 365 6.62 0.62 26.50
C GLY A 365 6.38 -0.48 27.58
N GLU A 366 5.13 -0.70 27.99
CA GLU A 366 4.76 -1.83 28.86
C GLU A 366 4.77 -3.17 28.11
N ILE A 367 4.50 -3.14 26.80
CA ILE A 367 4.53 -4.29 25.91
C ILE A 367 5.71 -4.11 24.94
N SER A 368 6.62 -5.09 24.92
CA SER A 368 7.71 -5.15 23.97
C SER A 368 7.21 -5.62 22.61
N VAL A 369 7.81 -5.11 21.54
CA VAL A 369 7.56 -5.57 20.16
C VAL A 369 8.70 -6.46 19.64
N ASP A 370 9.72 -6.76 20.49
CA ASP A 370 10.82 -7.67 20.15
C ASP A 370 10.36 -9.14 20.33
N PRO A 371 10.36 -9.95 19.26
CA PRO A 371 9.98 -11.36 19.35
C PRO A 371 10.87 -12.19 20.29
N ALA A 372 12.07 -11.72 20.63
CA ALA A 372 12.96 -12.40 21.58
C ALA A 372 12.47 -12.33 23.03
N ASP A 373 11.60 -11.39 23.36
CA ASP A 373 11.00 -11.25 24.70
C ASP A 373 9.88 -12.28 24.97
N TYR A 374 9.46 -13.03 23.95
CA TYR A 374 8.40 -14.02 24.01
C TYR A 374 8.92 -15.39 23.56
N SER A 375 8.56 -16.47 24.30
CA SER A 375 9.06 -17.84 24.06
C SER A 375 7.95 -18.76 23.55
#